data_38475069ba9d0867646dad828c3b38d4
#
_entry.id   38475069ba9d0867646dad828c3b38d4
#
_cell.length_a   1.000
_cell.length_b   1.000
_cell.length_c   1.000
_cell.angle_alpha   90.00
_cell.angle_beta   90.00
_cell.angle_gamma   90.00
#
_symmetry.space_group_name_H-M   'P 1'
#
loop_
_entity.id
_entity.type
_entity.pdbx_description
1 polymer ?
#
loop_
_entity_poly.entity_id
_entity_poly.type
_entity_poly.pdbx_seq_one_letter_code
_entity_poly.pdbx_strand_id
1 'polypeptide(L)'
;QLRVNVCYSKANVKLTGAHTGVSVGPDGATHQALEDIAITRCLPNMTVLAPCDMIETKKATIAAGEIKGPVYLRFAREATPIFTTVKTPFQIGQAEVFKQGKDVSVIACGPTVHEALLAAHDLAKENISVAVVNNHTIKPMDEKTIIEAAKTGAVVTAEDHQVMGGLGSAVAEVLATSLPAGRQVPMEMIAVQD
;
A
#
# COMPACT_ATOMS: atom_id res chain seq x y z
N GLN A 1 8.72 -13.14 -19.16
CA GLN A 1 7.56 -14.06 -19.24
C GLN A 1 6.31 -13.42 -18.60
N LEU A 2 6.38 -12.89 -17.36
CA LEU A 2 5.24 -12.29 -16.65
C LEU A 2 4.53 -11.20 -17.47
N ARG A 3 5.28 -10.24 -18.02
CA ARG A 3 4.72 -9.15 -18.82
C ARG A 3 3.94 -9.65 -20.04
N VAL A 4 4.51 -10.59 -20.81
CA VAL A 4 3.93 -11.02 -22.09
C VAL A 4 2.91 -12.14 -21.88
N ASN A 5 3.32 -13.22 -21.21
CA ASN A 5 2.50 -14.44 -21.14
C ASN A 5 1.38 -14.36 -20.10
N VAL A 6 1.47 -13.45 -19.13
CA VAL A 6 0.45 -13.30 -18.09
C VAL A 6 -0.30 -11.97 -18.26
N CYS A 7 0.42 -10.85 -18.19
CA CYS A 7 -0.24 -9.55 -18.16
C CYS A 7 -0.80 -9.12 -19.51
N TYR A 8 0.01 -9.19 -20.58
CA TYR A 8 -0.44 -8.80 -21.92
C TYR A 8 -1.58 -9.69 -22.42
N SER A 9 -1.48 -11.01 -22.22
CA SER A 9 -2.53 -11.96 -22.60
C SER A 9 -3.75 -11.96 -21.67
N LYS A 10 -3.74 -11.16 -20.60
CA LYS A 10 -4.80 -11.12 -19.57
C LYS A 10 -5.09 -12.48 -18.95
N ALA A 11 -4.06 -13.31 -18.80
CA ALA A 11 -4.19 -14.64 -18.22
C ALA A 11 -4.76 -14.55 -16.78
N ASN A 12 -5.66 -15.45 -16.42
CA ASN A 12 -6.25 -15.50 -15.08
C ASN A 12 -5.30 -16.17 -14.09
N VAL A 13 -4.19 -15.49 -13.76
CA VAL A 13 -3.12 -15.99 -12.90
C VAL A 13 -3.04 -15.11 -11.64
N LYS A 14 -2.96 -15.76 -10.47
CA LYS A 14 -2.72 -15.10 -9.18
C LYS A 14 -1.29 -15.44 -8.74
N LEU A 15 -0.45 -14.42 -8.71
CA LEU A 15 0.93 -14.50 -8.27
C LEU A 15 1.00 -14.07 -6.81
N THR A 16 1.72 -14.82 -6.00
CA THR A 16 1.97 -14.46 -4.62
C THR A 16 3.46 -14.22 -4.41
N GLY A 17 3.82 -13.04 -3.90
CA GLY A 17 5.13 -12.72 -3.40
C GLY A 17 5.16 -12.86 -1.90
N ALA A 18 5.85 -13.88 -1.39
CA ALA A 18 6.10 -14.05 0.03
C ALA A 18 7.48 -13.52 0.41
N HIS A 19 7.74 -13.30 1.70
CA HIS A 19 9.01 -12.79 2.21
C HIS A 19 9.35 -11.39 1.67
N THR A 20 8.34 -10.53 1.59
CA THR A 20 8.52 -9.16 1.12
C THR A 20 9.01 -8.26 2.23
N GLY A 21 9.74 -7.21 1.85
CA GLY A 21 10.23 -6.20 2.77
C GLY A 21 11.49 -6.61 3.53
N VAL A 22 11.88 -5.76 4.47
CA VAL A 22 13.06 -5.96 5.34
C VAL A 22 12.77 -6.90 6.51
N SER A 23 11.50 -7.14 6.83
CA SER A 23 11.05 -8.00 7.93
C SER A 23 11.42 -9.48 7.75
N VAL A 24 11.93 -9.88 6.59
CA VAL A 24 12.50 -11.22 6.35
C VAL A 24 13.63 -11.54 7.33
N GLY A 25 14.34 -10.53 7.81
CA GLY A 25 15.30 -10.64 8.92
C GLY A 25 16.53 -11.47 8.58
N PRO A 26 16.75 -12.61 9.27
CA PRO A 26 18.04 -13.33 9.24
C PRO A 26 18.43 -13.92 7.87
N ASP A 27 17.49 -14.08 6.95
CA ASP A 27 17.79 -14.55 5.58
C ASP A 27 18.55 -13.47 4.76
N GLY A 28 18.51 -12.22 5.21
CA GLY A 28 19.28 -11.11 4.66
C GLY A 28 18.84 -10.63 3.29
N ALA A 29 19.61 -9.73 2.72
CA ALA A 29 19.29 -8.99 1.50
C ALA A 29 18.97 -9.87 0.28
N THR A 30 19.47 -11.10 0.23
CA THR A 30 19.19 -12.02 -0.87
C THR A 30 17.76 -12.56 -0.89
N HIS A 31 17.01 -12.39 0.18
CA HIS A 31 15.63 -12.87 0.34
C HIS A 31 14.62 -11.75 0.59
N GLN A 32 15.08 -10.53 0.79
CA GLN A 32 14.24 -9.36 0.97
C GLN A 32 13.72 -8.88 -0.39
N ALA A 33 12.41 -9.02 -0.65
CA ALA A 33 11.81 -8.47 -1.87
C ALA A 33 11.45 -6.99 -1.60
N LEU A 34 12.26 -6.09 -2.12
CA LEU A 34 12.12 -4.63 -1.93
C LEU A 34 11.63 -3.90 -3.19
N GLU A 35 11.61 -4.54 -4.36
CA GLU A 35 11.25 -3.94 -5.64
C GLU A 35 9.97 -4.53 -6.25
N ASP A 36 9.34 -5.46 -5.55
CA ASP A 36 8.23 -6.26 -6.05
C ASP A 36 6.98 -5.43 -6.43
N ILE A 37 6.66 -4.40 -5.66
CA ILE A 37 5.59 -3.45 -6.02
C ILE A 37 5.97 -2.69 -7.30
N ALA A 38 7.18 -2.14 -7.36
CA ALA A 38 7.64 -1.35 -8.51
C ALA A 38 7.56 -2.12 -9.82
N ILE A 39 8.10 -3.35 -9.85
CA ILE A 39 8.14 -4.18 -11.06
C ILE A 39 6.78 -4.78 -11.44
N THR A 40 5.85 -4.91 -10.50
CA THR A 40 4.52 -5.47 -10.79
C THR A 40 3.49 -4.39 -11.12
N ARG A 41 3.52 -3.23 -10.46
CA ARG A 41 2.55 -2.17 -10.75
C ARG A 41 2.73 -1.53 -12.13
N CYS A 42 3.94 -1.55 -12.70
CA CYS A 42 4.17 -1.02 -14.05
C CYS A 42 3.65 -1.96 -15.16
N LEU A 43 3.32 -3.22 -14.83
CA LEU A 43 2.85 -4.17 -15.84
C LEU A 43 1.40 -3.90 -16.27
N PRO A 44 1.06 -4.05 -17.55
CA PRO A 44 -0.31 -3.85 -18.03
C PRO A 44 -1.26 -4.87 -17.41
N ASN A 45 -2.50 -4.47 -17.15
CA ASN A 45 -3.59 -5.31 -16.62
C ASN A 45 -3.32 -5.96 -15.24
N MET A 46 -2.16 -5.77 -14.62
CA MET A 46 -1.84 -6.32 -13.30
C MET A 46 -2.61 -5.57 -12.23
N THR A 47 -3.30 -6.29 -11.34
CA THR A 47 -3.78 -5.79 -10.05
C THR A 47 -2.71 -6.08 -9.00
N VAL A 48 -2.41 -5.12 -8.11
CA VAL A 48 -1.37 -5.25 -7.09
C VAL A 48 -1.97 -4.99 -5.71
N LEU A 49 -1.87 -5.98 -4.82
CA LEU A 49 -2.45 -5.96 -3.49
C LEU A 49 -1.36 -6.13 -2.43
N ALA A 50 -1.40 -5.31 -1.38
CA ALA A 50 -0.50 -5.33 -0.24
C ALA A 50 -1.30 -5.23 1.08
N PRO A 51 -1.98 -6.31 1.50
CA PRO A 51 -2.80 -6.32 2.70
C PRO A 51 -1.98 -6.12 3.98
N CYS A 52 -2.60 -5.52 5.00
CA CYS A 52 -1.93 -5.06 6.20
C CYS A 52 -1.82 -6.09 7.33
N ASP A 53 -2.73 -7.07 7.40
CA ASP A 53 -2.71 -8.13 8.40
C ASP A 53 -3.32 -9.44 7.88
N MET A 54 -3.35 -10.47 8.73
CA MET A 54 -3.85 -11.80 8.38
C MET A 54 -5.31 -11.79 7.91
N ILE A 55 -6.18 -11.02 8.57
CA ILE A 55 -7.62 -11.00 8.22
C ILE A 55 -7.82 -10.29 6.88
N GLU A 56 -7.14 -9.18 6.65
CA GLU A 56 -7.18 -8.50 5.37
C GLU A 56 -6.55 -9.34 4.25
N THR A 57 -5.44 -10.03 4.54
CA THR A 57 -4.81 -10.99 3.61
C THR A 57 -5.79 -12.07 3.16
N LYS A 58 -6.57 -12.63 4.09
CA LYS A 58 -7.61 -13.61 3.76
C LYS A 58 -8.66 -13.01 2.81
N LYS A 59 -9.14 -11.79 3.09
CA LYS A 59 -10.11 -11.09 2.22
C LYS A 59 -9.53 -10.80 0.85
N ALA A 60 -8.30 -10.29 0.80
CA ALA A 60 -7.58 -9.98 -0.43
C ALA A 60 -7.40 -11.23 -1.30
N THR A 61 -7.07 -12.37 -0.68
CA THR A 61 -6.91 -13.66 -1.38
C THR A 61 -8.22 -14.13 -1.99
N ILE A 62 -9.33 -14.06 -1.24
CA ILE A 62 -10.66 -14.44 -1.74
C ILE A 62 -11.05 -13.51 -2.90
N ALA A 63 -10.97 -12.20 -2.72
CA ALA A 63 -11.32 -11.22 -3.75
C ALA A 63 -10.43 -11.36 -5.00
N ALA A 64 -9.14 -11.64 -4.84
CA ALA A 64 -8.25 -11.93 -5.95
C ALA A 64 -8.70 -13.15 -6.75
N GLY A 65 -9.23 -14.18 -6.09
CA GLY A 65 -9.78 -15.38 -6.74
C GLY A 65 -11.01 -15.09 -7.61
N GLU A 66 -11.83 -14.12 -7.21
CA GLU A 66 -13.09 -13.77 -7.87
C GLU A 66 -12.90 -12.90 -9.12
N ILE A 67 -11.87 -12.07 -9.19
CA ILE A 67 -11.61 -11.23 -10.36
C ILE A 67 -10.92 -12.03 -11.49
N LYS A 68 -11.27 -11.72 -12.74
CA LYS A 68 -10.58 -12.26 -13.92
C LYS A 68 -9.37 -11.40 -14.26
N GLY A 69 -8.24 -12.04 -14.55
CA GLY A 69 -7.00 -11.38 -14.94
C GLY A 69 -5.87 -11.59 -13.94
N PRO A 70 -4.70 -10.99 -14.22
CA PRO A 70 -3.52 -11.16 -13.39
C PRO A 70 -3.62 -10.34 -12.10
N VAL A 71 -3.27 -10.97 -10.98
CA VAL A 71 -3.16 -10.33 -9.66
C VAL A 71 -1.80 -10.68 -9.08
N TYR A 72 -1.13 -9.70 -8.50
CA TYR A 72 0.00 -9.87 -7.62
C TYR A 72 -0.46 -9.60 -6.18
N LEU A 73 -0.22 -10.55 -5.28
CA LEU A 73 -0.57 -10.48 -3.88
C LEU A 73 0.70 -10.57 -3.02
N ARG A 74 0.97 -9.54 -2.25
CA ARG A 74 2.18 -9.35 -1.46
C ARG A 74 1.98 -9.84 -0.03
N PHE A 75 2.91 -10.65 0.49
CA PHE A 75 2.88 -11.15 1.86
C PHE A 75 4.19 -10.91 2.58
N ALA A 76 4.12 -10.37 3.80
CA ALA A 76 5.24 -10.35 4.73
C ALA A 76 5.56 -11.79 5.22
N ARG A 77 6.78 -12.00 5.71
CA ARG A 77 7.19 -13.26 6.33
C ARG A 77 6.75 -13.35 7.79
N GLU A 78 7.06 -12.30 8.54
CA GLU A 78 6.85 -12.28 9.98
C GLU A 78 5.37 -12.14 10.34
N ALA A 79 5.02 -12.68 11.50
CA ALA A 79 3.69 -12.49 12.05
C ALA A 79 3.48 -11.01 12.41
N THR A 80 2.50 -10.39 11.80
CA THR A 80 2.11 -9.01 12.09
C THR A 80 0.97 -8.97 13.10
N PRO A 81 0.84 -7.91 13.90
CA PRO A 81 -0.33 -7.71 14.73
C PRO A 81 -1.61 -7.75 13.90
N ILE A 82 -2.65 -8.39 14.45
CA ILE A 82 -3.98 -8.45 13.84
C ILE A 82 -4.82 -7.32 14.43
N PHE A 83 -5.16 -6.34 13.61
CA PHE A 83 -5.94 -5.18 14.03
C PHE A 83 -7.16 -4.92 13.14
N THR A 84 -7.28 -5.60 11.99
CA THR A 84 -8.53 -5.64 11.24
C THR A 84 -9.46 -6.75 11.76
N THR A 85 -10.71 -6.72 11.35
CA THR A 85 -11.73 -7.69 11.75
C THR A 85 -12.47 -8.22 10.52
N VAL A 86 -13.28 -9.26 10.71
CA VAL A 86 -14.17 -9.75 9.65
C VAL A 86 -15.16 -8.67 9.16
N LYS A 87 -15.46 -7.67 10.01
CA LYS A 87 -16.36 -6.55 9.69
C LYS A 87 -15.66 -5.38 9.03
N THR A 88 -14.31 -5.29 9.11
CA THR A 88 -13.55 -4.25 8.43
C THR A 88 -13.81 -4.35 6.93
N PRO A 89 -14.21 -3.29 6.23
CA PRO A 89 -14.44 -3.34 4.79
C PRO A 89 -13.17 -3.77 4.03
N PHE A 90 -13.36 -4.39 2.88
CA PHE A 90 -12.29 -4.69 1.92
C PHE A 90 -12.87 -4.75 0.52
N GLN A 91 -12.41 -3.90 -0.34
CA GLN A 91 -12.75 -3.91 -1.77
C GLN A 91 -11.52 -3.53 -2.59
N ILE A 92 -11.17 -4.35 -3.58
CA ILE A 92 -10.05 -4.03 -4.49
C ILE A 92 -10.29 -2.67 -5.17
N GLY A 93 -9.30 -1.79 -5.09
CA GLY A 93 -9.35 -0.45 -5.65
C GLY A 93 -9.97 0.61 -4.73
N GLN A 94 -10.31 0.27 -3.48
CA GLN A 94 -10.76 1.21 -2.46
C GLN A 94 -9.83 1.17 -1.26
N ALA A 95 -9.34 2.33 -0.84
CA ALA A 95 -8.53 2.47 0.37
C ALA A 95 -9.43 2.67 1.59
N GLU A 96 -8.99 2.21 2.76
CA GLU A 96 -9.75 2.32 4.01
C GLU A 96 -9.14 3.38 4.94
N VAL A 97 -9.95 4.30 5.41
CA VAL A 97 -9.53 5.31 6.39
C VAL A 97 -9.70 4.73 7.79
N PHE A 98 -8.62 4.24 8.39
CA PHE A 98 -8.65 3.64 9.73
C PHE A 98 -8.70 4.69 10.85
N LYS A 99 -8.17 5.88 10.60
CA LYS A 99 -8.22 6.98 11.56
C LYS A 99 -8.40 8.30 10.81
N GLN A 100 -9.33 9.12 11.27
CA GLN A 100 -9.48 10.49 10.80
C GLN A 100 -8.46 11.41 11.46
N GLY A 101 -8.01 12.44 10.72
CA GLY A 101 -7.07 13.45 11.19
C GLY A 101 -7.16 14.72 10.36
N LYS A 102 -6.53 15.80 10.84
CA LYS A 102 -6.65 17.12 10.18
C LYS A 102 -5.30 17.81 9.91
N ASP A 103 -4.20 17.35 10.53
CA ASP A 103 -2.91 18.07 10.47
C ASP A 103 -1.96 17.40 9.44
N VAL A 104 -1.99 16.07 9.35
CA VAL A 104 -1.20 15.28 8.42
C VAL A 104 -1.91 13.97 8.10
N SER A 105 -1.71 13.44 6.90
CA SER A 105 -2.18 12.10 6.52
C SER A 105 -1.02 11.14 6.32
N VAL A 106 -1.10 9.97 6.93
CA VAL A 106 -0.20 8.84 6.66
C VAL A 106 -0.93 7.84 5.78
N ILE A 107 -0.42 7.61 4.57
CA ILE A 107 -0.92 6.63 3.62
C ILE A 107 0.05 5.45 3.64
N ALA A 108 -0.41 4.30 4.09
CA ALA A 108 0.44 3.13 4.29
C ALA A 108 -0.13 1.89 3.60
N CYS A 109 0.70 0.87 3.38
CA CYS A 109 0.28 -0.44 2.90
C CYS A 109 1.05 -1.57 3.60
N GLY A 110 0.46 -2.76 3.64
CA GLY A 110 1.11 -3.90 4.28
C GLY A 110 1.34 -3.68 5.79
N PRO A 111 2.39 -4.29 6.37
CA PRO A 111 2.65 -4.21 7.81
C PRO A 111 2.81 -2.80 8.37
N THR A 112 3.28 -1.84 7.54
CA THR A 112 3.52 -0.46 7.98
C THR A 112 2.25 0.30 8.36
N VAL A 113 1.07 -0.20 8.02
CA VAL A 113 -0.22 0.37 8.47
C VAL A 113 -0.35 0.30 9.98
N HIS A 114 0.09 -0.79 10.61
CA HIS A 114 0.10 -0.91 12.08
C HIS A 114 1.01 0.15 12.71
N GLU A 115 2.21 0.32 12.18
CA GLU A 115 3.17 1.32 12.66
C GLU A 115 2.64 2.75 12.48
N ALA A 116 1.94 3.02 11.38
CA ALA A 116 1.27 4.30 11.15
C ALA A 116 0.18 4.58 12.20
N LEU A 117 -0.57 3.55 12.64
CA LEU A 117 -1.57 3.68 13.70
C LEU A 117 -0.92 3.95 15.06
N LEU A 118 0.21 3.30 15.38
CA LEU A 118 0.97 3.55 16.59
C LEU A 118 1.54 4.97 16.60
N ALA A 119 2.17 5.39 15.51
CA ALA A 119 2.69 6.75 15.36
C ALA A 119 1.57 7.81 15.53
N ALA A 120 0.40 7.57 14.92
CA ALA A 120 -0.75 8.45 15.04
C ALA A 120 -1.32 8.50 16.48
N HIS A 121 -1.16 7.42 17.26
CA HIS A 121 -1.51 7.41 18.68
C HIS A 121 -0.53 8.24 19.50
N ASP A 122 0.77 8.12 19.24
CA ASP A 122 1.79 8.85 19.99
C ASP A 122 1.78 10.34 19.65
N LEU A 123 1.65 10.72 18.39
CA LEU A 123 1.53 12.12 17.96
C LEU A 123 0.28 12.82 18.51
N ALA A 124 -0.79 12.08 18.79
CA ALA A 124 -1.97 12.64 19.43
C ALA A 124 -1.68 13.17 20.85
N LYS A 125 -0.68 12.61 21.56
CA LYS A 125 -0.22 13.12 22.88
C LYS A 125 0.48 14.47 22.76
N GLU A 126 0.98 14.78 21.57
CA GLU A 126 1.61 16.06 21.20
C GLU A 126 0.61 17.03 20.54
N ASN A 127 -0.69 16.70 20.55
CA ASN A 127 -1.78 17.43 19.91
C ASN A 127 -1.68 17.50 18.38
N ILE A 128 -1.00 16.54 17.74
CA ILE A 128 -0.95 16.39 16.28
C ILE A 128 -2.01 15.37 15.85
N SER A 129 -2.95 15.81 15.03
CA SER A 129 -4.08 15.00 14.54
C SER A 129 -3.75 14.34 13.22
N VAL A 130 -3.39 13.05 13.27
CA VAL A 130 -2.98 12.26 12.12
C VAL A 130 -4.14 11.45 11.55
N ALA A 131 -4.39 11.57 10.25
CA ALA A 131 -5.21 10.61 9.51
C ALA A 131 -4.36 9.40 9.10
N VAL A 132 -4.92 8.19 9.17
CA VAL A 132 -4.26 6.97 8.71
C VAL A 132 -5.12 6.29 7.66
N VAL A 133 -4.54 6.13 6.48
CA VAL A 133 -5.18 5.49 5.31
C VAL A 133 -4.46 4.19 5.02
N ASN A 134 -5.18 3.08 5.06
CA ASN A 134 -4.72 1.79 4.59
C ASN A 134 -4.97 1.68 3.08
N ASN A 135 -3.92 1.78 2.28
CA ASN A 135 -3.99 1.64 0.83
C ASN A 135 -3.56 0.23 0.41
N HIS A 136 -4.35 -0.77 0.78
CA HIS A 136 -4.08 -2.18 0.48
C HIS A 136 -4.08 -2.54 -1.01
N THR A 137 -4.60 -1.68 -1.87
CA THR A 137 -4.59 -1.86 -3.33
C THR A 137 -3.69 -0.82 -3.97
N ILE A 138 -2.50 -1.22 -4.39
CA ILE A 138 -1.55 -0.32 -5.05
C ILE A 138 -1.98 -0.04 -6.50
N LYS A 139 -2.61 -1.03 -7.13
CA LYS A 139 -3.14 -0.89 -8.49
C LYS A 139 -4.40 -1.76 -8.66
N PRO A 140 -5.54 -1.18 -9.07
CA PRO A 140 -5.76 0.26 -9.29
C PRO A 140 -5.71 1.06 -7.98
N MET A 141 -5.17 2.30 -8.03
CA MET A 141 -5.11 3.21 -6.89
C MET A 141 -6.49 3.83 -6.64
N ASP A 142 -6.86 4.01 -5.37
CA ASP A 142 -8.01 4.83 -4.97
C ASP A 142 -7.62 6.32 -4.96
N GLU A 143 -7.56 6.92 -6.13
CA GLU A 143 -7.18 8.32 -6.30
C GLU A 143 -8.07 9.27 -5.47
N LYS A 144 -9.36 8.95 -5.36
CA LYS A 144 -10.31 9.77 -4.61
C LYS A 144 -9.96 9.86 -3.14
N THR A 145 -9.68 8.73 -2.51
CA THR A 145 -9.29 8.68 -1.09
C THR A 145 -7.93 9.32 -0.86
N ILE A 146 -6.97 9.16 -1.79
CA ILE A 146 -5.65 9.81 -1.73
C ILE A 146 -5.80 11.34 -1.80
N ILE A 147 -6.59 11.87 -2.73
CA ILE A 147 -6.84 13.31 -2.87
C ILE A 147 -7.56 13.87 -1.63
N GLU A 148 -8.50 13.12 -1.08
CA GLU A 148 -9.19 13.52 0.15
C GLU A 148 -8.22 13.58 1.34
N ALA A 149 -7.37 12.57 1.50
CA ALA A 149 -6.32 12.54 2.52
C ALA A 149 -5.37 13.75 2.38
N ALA A 150 -5.02 14.14 1.17
CA ALA A 150 -4.15 15.30 0.93
C ALA A 150 -4.73 16.65 1.36
N LYS A 151 -6.02 16.72 1.72
CA LYS A 151 -6.65 17.94 2.24
C LYS A 151 -6.16 18.34 3.62
N THR A 152 -5.53 17.44 4.37
CA THR A 152 -4.83 17.77 5.63
C THR A 152 -3.68 18.76 5.42
N GLY A 153 -3.16 18.88 4.18
CA GLY A 153 -2.10 19.83 3.83
C GLY A 153 -0.69 19.24 3.85
N ALA A 154 -0.52 18.03 4.37
CA ALA A 154 0.74 17.28 4.34
C ALA A 154 0.46 15.77 4.25
N VAL A 155 1.28 15.05 3.49
CA VAL A 155 1.18 13.61 3.28
C VAL A 155 2.49 12.92 3.64
N VAL A 156 2.39 11.82 4.38
CA VAL A 156 3.49 10.88 4.59
C VAL A 156 3.07 9.55 3.99
N THR A 157 3.94 8.88 3.24
CA THR A 157 3.71 7.49 2.84
C THR A 157 4.60 6.56 3.63
N ALA A 158 4.10 5.36 3.96
CA ALA A 158 4.87 4.35 4.66
C ALA A 158 4.71 2.98 4.00
N GLU A 159 5.83 2.38 3.64
CA GLU A 159 5.88 1.07 2.98
C GLU A 159 7.14 0.29 3.34
N ASP A 160 7.02 -1.01 3.44
CA ASP A 160 8.13 -1.94 3.60
C ASP A 160 8.66 -2.39 2.23
N HIS A 161 9.11 -1.41 1.45
CA HIS A 161 9.55 -1.52 0.07
C HIS A 161 10.60 -0.43 -0.21
N GLN A 162 11.37 -0.58 -1.26
CA GLN A 162 12.31 0.44 -1.72
C GLN A 162 11.56 1.72 -2.12
N VAL A 163 12.13 2.89 -1.81
CA VAL A 163 11.46 4.20 -2.02
C VAL A 163 11.05 4.44 -3.47
N MET A 164 11.83 3.94 -4.44
CA MET A 164 11.55 4.13 -5.86
C MET A 164 10.53 3.14 -6.39
N GLY A 165 9.46 3.66 -6.98
CA GLY A 165 8.46 2.87 -7.70
C GLY A 165 7.40 2.17 -6.84
N GLY A 166 7.47 2.26 -5.51
CA GLY A 166 6.50 1.67 -4.58
C GLY A 166 5.22 2.48 -4.40
N LEU A 167 4.63 2.37 -3.20
CA LEU A 167 3.43 3.12 -2.80
C LEU A 167 3.66 4.63 -2.85
N GLY A 168 4.77 5.10 -2.28
CA GLY A 168 5.08 6.53 -2.24
C GLY A 168 5.13 7.14 -3.64
N SER A 169 5.80 6.46 -4.58
CA SER A 169 5.81 6.89 -5.99
C SER A 169 4.40 6.92 -6.60
N ALA A 170 3.57 5.91 -6.32
CA ALA A 170 2.20 5.85 -6.85
C ALA A 170 1.32 6.97 -6.28
N VAL A 171 1.45 7.29 -4.99
CA VAL A 171 0.76 8.42 -4.35
C VAL A 171 1.25 9.75 -4.95
N ALA A 172 2.56 9.93 -5.14
CA ALA A 172 3.12 11.12 -5.77
C ALA A 172 2.58 11.34 -7.19
N GLU A 173 2.45 10.27 -7.99
CA GLU A 173 1.83 10.31 -9.32
C GLU A 173 0.39 10.85 -9.25
N VAL A 174 -0.43 10.34 -8.32
CA VAL A 174 -1.81 10.82 -8.11
C VAL A 174 -1.83 12.29 -7.71
N LEU A 175 -1.02 12.68 -6.71
CA LEU A 175 -0.99 14.07 -6.24
C LEU A 175 -0.52 15.04 -7.34
N ALA A 176 0.46 14.63 -8.14
CA ALA A 176 0.99 15.48 -9.23
C ALA A 176 0.01 15.65 -10.40
N THR A 177 -0.82 14.64 -10.69
CA THR A 177 -1.69 14.63 -11.86
C THR A 177 -3.14 15.01 -11.57
N SER A 178 -3.62 14.80 -10.35
CA SER A 178 -5.04 14.92 -10.01
C SER A 178 -5.36 16.09 -9.08
N LEU A 179 -4.36 16.74 -8.48
CA LEU A 179 -4.59 17.99 -7.74
C LEU A 179 -4.79 19.17 -8.69
N PRO A 180 -5.61 20.17 -8.30
CA PRO A 180 -5.77 21.40 -9.08
C PRO A 180 -4.44 22.10 -9.35
N ALA A 181 -4.30 22.71 -10.51
CA ALA A 181 -3.10 23.45 -10.89
C ALA A 181 -2.70 24.49 -9.82
N GLY A 182 -1.41 24.49 -9.45
CA GLY A 182 -0.87 25.38 -8.42
C GLY A 182 -1.05 24.90 -6.97
N ARG A 183 -1.78 23.79 -6.73
CA ARG A 183 -1.87 23.19 -5.41
C ARG A 183 -0.79 22.11 -5.27
N GLN A 184 0.20 22.40 -4.44
CA GLN A 184 1.20 21.42 -4.03
C GLN A 184 0.95 21.00 -2.58
N VAL A 185 1.14 19.72 -2.30
CA VAL A 185 1.06 19.17 -0.94
C VAL A 185 2.43 18.61 -0.60
N PRO A 186 3.08 19.09 0.47
CA PRO A 186 4.31 18.51 0.96
C PRO A 186 4.14 17.01 1.20
N MET A 187 5.10 16.23 0.72
CA MET A 187 5.06 14.78 0.85
C MET A 187 6.42 14.25 1.29
N GLU A 188 6.38 13.33 2.26
CA GLU A 188 7.54 12.59 2.74
C GLU A 188 7.31 11.09 2.53
N MET A 189 8.37 10.33 2.24
CA MET A 189 8.30 8.90 1.98
C MET A 189 9.12 8.12 3.01
N ILE A 190 8.46 7.33 3.83
CA ILE A 190 9.10 6.37 4.74
C ILE A 190 9.15 5.03 4.03
N ALA A 191 10.35 4.65 3.58
CA ALA A 191 10.61 3.46 2.81
C ALA A 191 12.10 3.09 2.93
N VAL A 192 12.50 1.96 2.37
CA VAL A 192 13.90 1.54 2.33
C VAL A 192 14.66 2.44 1.36
N GLN A 193 15.75 3.01 1.82
CA GLN A 193 16.64 3.87 1.03
C GLN A 193 17.74 3.04 0.35
N ASP A 194 18.37 3.62 -0.70
CA ASP A 194 19.56 3.05 -1.34
C ASP A 194 20.76 3.04 -0.39
#